data_3acef19251c36f13e0f5e527ae1f7cff
#
_entry.id   3acef19251c36f13e0f5e527ae1f7cff
#
_cell.length_a   1.000
_cell.length_b   1.000
_cell.length_c   1.000
_cell.angle_alpha   90.00
_cell.angle_beta   90.00
_cell.angle_gamma   90.00
#
_symmetry.space_group_name_H-M   'P 1'
#
loop_
_entity.id
_entity.type
_entity.pdbx_description
1 polymer ?
#
loop_
_entity_poly.entity_id
_entity_poly.type
_entity_poly.pdbx_seq_one_letter_code
_entity_poly.pdbx_strand_id
1 'polypeptide(L)'
;MIGLSLGVGLGAFGVGTLVAFIGGLIKNPWAKVVPTADGKDAVLFTSGWTPRFHGETIYMARATGVPGESPFVKMRPEDIDAGGMETVFPWRESDGDGTTVESAHKLTEIAMGVRNPVMLIRIRPADMSKVVKRQGQESFNFGELFAFTKVCSHLGCPSSLYEQQTYRILCPCHQSQFDALHFARPIFGPAARALAQLPVTIDKDGYLVANGNFIEPVGPAFWERKS
;
A
#
# COMPACT_ATOMS: atom_id res chain seq x y z
N MET A 1 -34.52 29.81 10.76
CA MET A 1 -33.92 28.45 10.83
C MET A 1 -32.84 28.21 9.77
N ILE A 2 -32.96 28.71 8.53
CA ILE A 2 -31.98 28.49 7.45
C ILE A 2 -30.60 29.09 7.76
N GLY A 3 -30.55 30.26 8.41
CA GLY A 3 -29.27 30.92 8.74
C GLY A 3 -28.41 30.15 9.77
N LEU A 4 -29.05 29.45 10.72
CA LEU A 4 -28.34 28.68 11.75
C LEU A 4 -27.72 27.41 11.17
N SER A 5 -28.44 26.71 10.27
CA SER A 5 -27.95 25.51 9.61
C SER A 5 -26.76 25.80 8.66
N LEU A 6 -26.80 26.94 7.97
CA LEU A 6 -25.69 27.37 7.11
C LEU A 6 -24.45 27.72 7.92
N GLY A 7 -24.61 28.43 9.04
CA GLY A 7 -23.52 28.79 9.94
C GLY A 7 -22.85 27.58 10.57
N VAL A 8 -23.63 26.56 10.99
CA VAL A 8 -23.10 25.32 11.55
C VAL A 8 -22.37 24.50 10.47
N GLY A 9 -22.92 24.41 9.25
CA GLY A 9 -22.28 23.72 8.13
C GLY A 9 -20.95 24.34 7.72
N LEU A 10 -20.90 25.66 7.59
CA LEU A 10 -19.66 26.39 7.26
C LEU A 10 -18.63 26.33 8.41
N GLY A 11 -19.09 26.39 9.65
CA GLY A 11 -18.23 26.24 10.81
C GLY A 11 -17.61 24.83 10.89
N ALA A 12 -18.41 23.78 10.69
CA ALA A 12 -17.93 22.40 10.68
C ALA A 12 -16.94 22.15 9.52
N PHE A 13 -17.21 22.71 8.34
CA PHE A 13 -16.28 22.63 7.20
C PHE A 13 -14.97 23.39 7.47
N GLY A 14 -15.04 24.60 8.03
CA GLY A 14 -13.88 25.39 8.41
C GLY A 14 -13.02 24.71 9.48
N VAL A 15 -13.64 24.14 10.52
CA VAL A 15 -12.93 23.39 11.55
C VAL A 15 -12.31 22.11 10.97
N GLY A 16 -13.04 21.38 10.13
CA GLY A 16 -12.52 20.17 9.49
C GLY A 16 -11.30 20.46 8.60
N THR A 17 -11.34 21.52 7.80
CA THR A 17 -10.20 21.94 6.96
C THR A 17 -9.04 22.45 7.80
N LEU A 18 -9.30 23.19 8.89
CA LEU A 18 -8.28 23.67 9.80
C LEU A 18 -7.59 22.50 10.54
N VAL A 19 -8.35 21.53 11.02
CA VAL A 19 -7.80 20.32 11.66
C VAL A 19 -6.96 19.52 10.69
N ALA A 20 -7.40 19.36 9.44
CA ALA A 20 -6.61 18.69 8.39
C ALA A 20 -5.33 19.46 8.07
N PHE A 21 -5.40 20.78 8.00
CA PHE A 21 -4.25 21.65 7.75
C PHE A 21 -3.24 21.62 8.91
N ILE A 22 -3.72 21.77 10.14
CA ILE A 22 -2.88 21.69 11.36
C ILE A 22 -2.32 20.28 11.52
N GLY A 23 -3.12 19.23 11.28
CA GLY A 23 -2.67 17.84 11.32
C GLY A 23 -1.56 17.55 10.32
N GLY A 24 -1.55 18.24 9.16
CA GLY A 24 -0.45 18.21 8.20
C GLY A 24 0.82 18.94 8.63
N LEU A 25 0.70 19.87 9.60
CA LEU A 25 1.83 20.65 10.15
C LEU A 25 2.42 19.99 11.41
N ILE A 26 1.65 19.18 12.12
CA ILE A 26 2.12 18.51 13.33
C ILE A 26 2.99 17.32 12.95
N LYS A 27 4.17 17.26 13.56
CA LYS A 27 5.06 16.10 13.47
C LYS A 27 4.29 14.83 13.83
N ASN A 28 4.22 13.86 12.93
CA ASN A 28 3.58 12.58 13.22
C ASN A 28 4.37 11.85 14.31
N PRO A 29 3.84 11.71 15.55
CA PRO A 29 4.56 11.08 16.66
C PRO A 29 4.79 9.57 16.42
N TRP A 30 4.11 8.98 15.41
CA TRP A 30 4.23 7.58 15.03
C TRP A 30 5.26 7.34 13.93
N ALA A 31 5.87 8.41 13.37
CA ALA A 31 6.93 8.27 12.38
C ALA A 31 8.20 7.78 13.08
N LYS A 32 8.58 6.52 12.86
CA LYS A 32 9.88 6.01 13.27
C LYS A 32 10.92 6.38 12.20
N VAL A 33 12.01 6.97 12.63
CA VAL A 33 13.20 7.15 11.79
C VAL A 33 13.92 5.80 11.76
N VAL A 34 14.08 5.24 10.56
CA VAL A 34 14.83 4.00 10.36
C VAL A 34 16.10 4.36 9.57
N PRO A 35 17.29 3.99 10.06
CA PRO A 35 18.52 4.18 9.30
C PRO A 35 18.43 3.38 7.99
N THR A 36 18.68 4.02 6.86
CA THR A 36 18.83 3.34 5.57
C THR A 36 20.25 2.81 5.42
N ALA A 37 20.45 1.81 4.53
CA ALA A 37 21.75 1.20 4.28
C ALA A 37 22.82 2.20 3.81
N ASP A 38 22.41 3.37 3.30
CA ASP A 38 23.27 4.48 2.88
C ASP A 38 23.52 5.51 4.01
N GLY A 39 23.12 5.22 5.25
CA GLY A 39 23.34 6.08 6.42
C GLY A 39 22.46 7.33 6.46
N LYS A 40 21.47 7.45 5.57
CA LYS A 40 20.49 8.54 5.62
C LYS A 40 19.29 8.14 6.45
N ASP A 41 18.91 9.00 7.38
CA ASP A 41 17.67 8.82 8.13
C ASP A 41 16.47 8.92 7.20
N ALA A 42 15.89 7.80 6.80
CA ALA A 42 14.60 7.80 6.14
C ALA A 42 13.51 7.74 7.21
N VAL A 43 12.57 8.68 7.15
CA VAL A 43 11.30 8.55 7.87
C VAL A 43 10.47 7.51 7.12
N LEU A 44 10.77 6.24 7.33
CA LEU A 44 9.95 5.16 6.83
C LEU A 44 8.76 5.04 7.79
N PHE A 45 7.59 5.36 7.29
CA PHE A 45 6.37 5.05 8.02
C PHE A 45 6.29 3.54 8.21
N THR A 46 6.20 3.11 9.47
CA THR A 46 6.01 1.71 9.79
C THR A 46 4.72 1.22 9.14
N SER A 47 4.85 0.43 8.10
CA SER A 47 3.80 -0.40 7.56
C SER A 47 3.95 -1.82 8.11
N GLY A 48 2.95 -2.64 7.96
CA GLY A 48 3.07 -4.06 8.26
C GLY A 48 4.15 -4.78 7.43
N TRP A 49 4.65 -4.17 6.36
CA TRP A 49 5.74 -4.67 5.52
C TRP A 49 7.14 -4.41 6.08
N THR A 50 7.24 -3.67 7.18
CA THR A 50 8.51 -3.48 7.87
C THR A 50 8.81 -4.71 8.73
N PRO A 51 9.93 -5.43 8.52
CA PRO A 51 10.32 -6.55 9.37
C PRO A 51 10.41 -6.12 10.83
N ARG A 52 9.80 -6.87 11.74
CA ARG A 52 9.92 -6.65 13.20
C ARG A 52 11.23 -7.21 13.73
N PHE A 53 11.69 -8.30 13.12
CA PHE A 53 12.90 -9.02 13.49
C PHE A 53 13.75 -9.28 12.25
N HIS A 54 15.06 -9.37 12.42
CA HIS A 54 15.98 -9.68 11.34
C HIS A 54 15.69 -11.10 10.81
N GLY A 55 15.54 -11.24 9.48
CA GLY A 55 15.24 -12.51 8.84
C GLY A 55 13.77 -12.97 8.90
N GLU A 56 12.87 -12.13 9.42
CA GLU A 56 11.44 -12.45 9.45
C GLU A 56 10.86 -12.45 8.02
N THR A 57 10.20 -13.56 7.66
CA THR A 57 9.48 -13.68 6.38
C THR A 57 8.13 -12.99 6.47
N ILE A 58 7.85 -12.10 5.51
CA ILE A 58 6.57 -11.41 5.38
C ILE A 58 5.89 -11.90 4.11
N TYR A 59 4.87 -12.73 4.29
CA TYR A 59 4.09 -13.29 3.20
C TYR A 59 3.10 -12.26 2.63
N MET A 60 2.85 -12.35 1.34
CA MET A 60 1.72 -11.69 0.72
C MET A 60 0.49 -12.56 0.90
N ALA A 61 -0.48 -12.08 1.67
CA ALA A 61 -1.69 -12.83 1.97
C ALA A 61 -2.94 -12.10 1.51
N ARG A 62 -3.87 -12.85 0.90
CA ARG A 62 -5.20 -12.37 0.52
C ARG A 62 -6.16 -12.57 1.68
N ALA A 63 -7.01 -11.58 1.95
CA ALA A 63 -8.11 -11.73 2.88
C ALA A 63 -9.23 -12.58 2.25
N THR A 64 -9.67 -13.64 2.93
CA THR A 64 -10.71 -14.55 2.41
C THR A 64 -12.12 -14.01 2.64
N GLY A 65 -12.34 -13.31 3.76
CA GLY A 65 -13.67 -12.85 4.17
C GLY A 65 -14.66 -13.97 4.50
N VAL A 66 -14.20 -15.23 4.58
CA VAL A 66 -15.07 -16.38 4.87
C VAL A 66 -15.12 -16.62 6.37
N PRO A 67 -16.30 -16.51 7.02
CA PRO A 67 -16.44 -16.80 8.44
C PRO A 67 -16.05 -18.25 8.77
N GLY A 68 -15.19 -18.43 9.78
CA GLY A 68 -14.75 -19.76 10.24
C GLY A 68 -13.53 -20.33 9.50
N GLU A 69 -13.03 -19.65 8.48
CA GLU A 69 -11.75 -19.96 7.85
C GLU A 69 -10.65 -18.99 8.31
N SER A 70 -9.39 -19.34 8.01
CA SER A 70 -8.29 -18.38 8.23
C SER A 70 -8.58 -17.09 7.48
N PRO A 71 -8.56 -15.93 8.14
CA PRO A 71 -8.89 -14.64 7.50
C PRO A 71 -7.87 -14.28 6.41
N PHE A 72 -6.68 -14.91 6.40
CA PHE A 72 -5.65 -14.70 5.39
C PHE A 72 -5.15 -16.02 4.80
N VAL A 73 -4.93 -16.01 3.47
CA VAL A 73 -4.33 -17.11 2.71
C VAL A 73 -3.09 -16.59 1.99
N LYS A 74 -1.97 -17.32 2.17
CA LYS A 74 -0.71 -17.04 1.47
C LYS A 74 -0.92 -17.14 -0.04
N MET A 75 -0.38 -16.19 -0.78
CA MET A 75 -0.50 -16.13 -2.23
C MET A 75 0.67 -16.84 -2.92
N ARG A 76 0.37 -17.48 -4.04
CA ARG A 76 1.33 -17.99 -5.01
C ARG A 76 1.26 -17.19 -6.32
N PRO A 77 2.31 -17.22 -7.15
CA PRO A 77 2.28 -16.53 -8.46
C PRO A 77 1.10 -16.93 -9.34
N GLU A 78 0.71 -18.21 -9.31
CA GLU A 78 -0.38 -18.80 -10.08
C GLU A 78 -1.78 -18.37 -9.61
N ASP A 79 -1.92 -17.87 -8.41
CA ASP A 79 -3.23 -17.44 -7.85
C ASP A 79 -3.77 -16.15 -8.50
N ILE A 80 -2.98 -15.52 -9.35
CA ILE A 80 -3.35 -14.27 -10.03
C ILE A 80 -3.33 -14.51 -11.54
N ASP A 81 -4.45 -14.28 -12.19
CA ASP A 81 -4.56 -14.37 -13.64
C ASP A 81 -3.71 -13.31 -14.36
N ALA A 82 -3.26 -13.63 -15.57
CA ALA A 82 -2.52 -12.67 -16.40
C ALA A 82 -3.35 -11.41 -16.70
N GLY A 83 -2.83 -10.26 -16.32
CA GLY A 83 -3.51 -8.97 -16.34
C GLY A 83 -4.37 -8.68 -15.11
N GLY A 84 -4.48 -9.64 -14.17
CA GLY A 84 -5.26 -9.49 -12.94
C GLY A 84 -4.58 -8.66 -11.87
N MET A 85 -5.34 -8.32 -10.84
CA MET A 85 -4.89 -7.61 -9.66
C MET A 85 -5.54 -8.20 -8.41
N GLU A 86 -4.74 -8.43 -7.38
CA GLU A 86 -5.20 -8.84 -6.06
C GLU A 86 -4.77 -7.84 -4.99
N THR A 87 -5.61 -7.68 -3.96
CA THR A 87 -5.21 -6.93 -2.77
C THR A 87 -4.62 -7.86 -1.76
N VAL A 88 -3.36 -7.61 -1.38
CA VAL A 88 -2.63 -8.42 -0.41
C VAL A 88 -2.23 -7.61 0.81
N PHE A 89 -2.08 -8.32 1.91
CA PHE A 89 -1.71 -7.79 3.22
C PHE A 89 -0.46 -8.48 3.73
N PRO A 90 0.34 -7.82 4.59
CA PRO A 90 1.49 -8.45 5.22
C PRO A 90 1.04 -9.48 6.26
N TRP A 91 1.48 -10.71 6.12
CA TRP A 91 1.21 -11.76 7.07
C TRP A 91 2.49 -12.49 7.47
N ARG A 92 2.60 -12.88 8.73
CA ARG A 92 3.73 -13.59 9.30
C ARG A 92 3.24 -14.83 10.04
N GLU A 93 4.07 -15.85 10.16
CA GLU A 93 3.77 -16.99 10.99
C GLU A 93 3.46 -16.60 12.46
N SER A 94 4.16 -15.57 12.98
CA SER A 94 3.94 -15.03 14.32
C SER A 94 2.63 -14.24 14.49
N ASP A 95 1.92 -13.95 13.40
CA ASP A 95 0.61 -13.28 13.46
C ASP A 95 -0.54 -14.27 13.73
N GLY A 96 -0.26 -15.58 13.57
CA GLY A 96 -1.22 -16.66 13.77
C GLY A 96 -2.19 -16.82 12.58
N ASP A 97 -3.07 -17.81 12.68
CA ASP A 97 -3.97 -18.24 11.61
C ASP A 97 -5.42 -17.74 11.77
N GLY A 98 -5.70 -16.98 12.82
CA GLY A 98 -7.04 -16.47 13.13
C GLY A 98 -7.94 -17.48 13.86
N THR A 99 -7.45 -18.63 14.26
CA THR A 99 -8.25 -19.63 15.00
C THR A 99 -8.45 -19.27 16.47
N THR A 100 -7.57 -18.44 17.01
CA THR A 100 -7.71 -17.89 18.37
C THR A 100 -8.23 -16.45 18.33
N VAL A 101 -8.89 -16.01 19.40
CA VAL A 101 -9.39 -14.63 19.53
C VAL A 101 -8.26 -13.60 19.36
N GLU A 102 -7.10 -13.88 19.93
CA GLU A 102 -5.93 -13.01 19.86
C GLU A 102 -5.40 -12.92 18.42
N SER A 103 -5.21 -14.06 17.74
CA SER A 103 -4.75 -14.04 16.35
C SER A 103 -5.79 -13.43 15.40
N ALA A 104 -7.08 -13.68 15.59
CA ALA A 104 -8.14 -13.06 14.81
C ALA A 104 -8.17 -11.54 14.95
N HIS A 105 -8.00 -11.04 16.18
CA HIS A 105 -7.90 -9.60 16.44
C HIS A 105 -6.67 -8.98 15.76
N LYS A 106 -5.51 -9.62 15.87
CA LYS A 106 -4.26 -9.17 15.24
C LYS A 106 -4.36 -9.13 13.71
N LEU A 107 -4.95 -10.15 13.10
CA LEU A 107 -5.17 -10.17 11.64
C LEU A 107 -6.16 -9.09 11.19
N THR A 108 -7.17 -8.78 12.02
CA THR A 108 -8.08 -7.67 11.77
C THR A 108 -7.34 -6.32 11.81
N GLU A 109 -6.47 -6.10 12.80
CA GLU A 109 -5.63 -4.89 12.87
C GLU A 109 -4.72 -4.76 11.64
N ILE A 110 -4.17 -5.87 11.14
CA ILE A 110 -3.36 -5.88 9.92
C ILE A 110 -4.21 -5.48 8.71
N ALA A 111 -5.42 -6.04 8.56
CA ALA A 111 -6.32 -5.70 7.47
C ALA A 111 -6.79 -4.24 7.50
N MET A 112 -7.02 -3.69 8.69
CA MET A 112 -7.45 -2.30 8.90
C MET A 112 -6.30 -1.29 8.83
N GLY A 113 -5.06 -1.76 8.87
CA GLY A 113 -3.88 -0.89 8.82
C GLY A 113 -3.79 -0.13 7.48
N VAL A 114 -3.97 1.19 7.51
CA VAL A 114 -4.11 2.06 6.31
C VAL A 114 -2.96 1.89 5.32
N ARG A 115 -1.75 1.56 5.78
CA ARG A 115 -0.54 1.41 4.94
C ARG A 115 -0.22 -0.03 4.57
N ASN A 116 -1.03 -0.98 5.00
CA ASN A 116 -0.79 -2.40 4.79
C ASN A 116 -1.26 -2.91 3.42
N PRO A 117 -2.40 -2.43 2.86
CA PRO A 117 -2.88 -2.95 1.60
C PRO A 117 -1.93 -2.64 0.45
N VAL A 118 -1.59 -3.66 -0.31
CA VAL A 118 -0.77 -3.61 -1.53
C VAL A 118 -1.58 -4.20 -2.67
N MET A 119 -1.49 -3.58 -3.83
CA MET A 119 -1.99 -4.13 -5.10
C MET A 119 -0.89 -4.98 -5.70
N LEU A 120 -1.14 -6.27 -5.80
CA LEU A 120 -0.30 -7.20 -6.51
C LEU A 120 -0.89 -7.38 -7.91
N ILE A 121 -0.17 -6.90 -8.93
CA ILE A 121 -0.63 -6.84 -10.31
C ILE A 121 0.22 -7.80 -11.13
N ARG A 122 -0.42 -8.69 -11.91
CA ARG A 122 0.27 -9.53 -12.89
C ARG A 122 0.13 -8.91 -14.29
N ILE A 123 1.22 -8.45 -14.84
CA ILE A 123 1.26 -7.96 -16.23
C ILE A 123 1.17 -9.16 -17.18
N ARG A 124 0.42 -9.04 -18.28
CA ARG A 124 0.38 -10.11 -19.30
C ARG A 124 1.76 -10.29 -19.93
N PRO A 125 2.19 -11.52 -20.21
CA PRO A 125 3.47 -11.79 -20.88
C PRO A 125 3.67 -10.96 -22.14
N ALA A 126 2.62 -10.81 -22.95
CA ALA A 126 2.65 -10.03 -24.20
C ALA A 126 2.89 -8.52 -23.97
N ASP A 127 2.59 -8.00 -22.78
CA ASP A 127 2.72 -6.59 -22.44
C ASP A 127 4.00 -6.28 -21.65
N MET A 128 4.76 -7.29 -21.24
CA MET A 128 5.99 -7.11 -20.45
C MET A 128 7.03 -6.25 -21.17
N SER A 129 7.07 -6.27 -22.50
CA SER A 129 7.95 -5.40 -23.30
C SER A 129 7.63 -3.91 -23.19
N LYS A 130 6.42 -3.56 -22.71
CA LYS A 130 5.97 -2.18 -22.49
C LYS A 130 6.30 -1.67 -21.09
N VAL A 131 6.77 -2.54 -20.19
CA VAL A 131 7.04 -2.18 -18.80
C VAL A 131 8.29 -1.33 -18.72
N VAL A 132 8.14 -0.16 -18.12
CA VAL A 132 9.27 0.71 -17.73
C VAL A 132 9.46 0.60 -16.24
N LYS A 133 10.61 0.10 -15.82
CA LYS A 133 10.98 0.00 -14.41
C LYS A 133 11.58 1.31 -13.92
N ARG A 134 11.40 1.58 -12.65
CA ARG A 134 12.02 2.75 -12.03
C ARG A 134 13.49 2.48 -11.73
N GLN A 135 14.33 3.48 -11.95
CA GLN A 135 15.75 3.40 -11.63
C GLN A 135 15.96 3.06 -10.14
N GLY A 136 16.80 2.05 -9.87
CA GLY A 136 17.04 1.52 -8.53
C GLY A 136 16.00 0.55 -8.01
N GLN A 137 14.98 0.23 -8.81
CA GLN A 137 13.91 -0.73 -8.49
C GLN A 137 13.75 -1.82 -9.57
N GLU A 138 14.78 -2.06 -10.36
CA GLU A 138 14.77 -2.99 -11.49
C GLU A 138 14.48 -4.43 -11.07
N SER A 139 14.85 -4.80 -9.84
CA SER A 139 14.65 -6.13 -9.24
C SER A 139 13.43 -6.22 -8.30
N PHE A 140 12.55 -5.22 -8.26
CA PHE A 140 11.42 -5.19 -7.32
C PHE A 140 10.25 -6.06 -7.76
N ASN A 141 10.20 -6.51 -8.99
CA ASN A 141 9.20 -7.45 -9.47
C ASN A 141 9.70 -8.90 -9.43
N PHE A 142 8.79 -9.84 -9.28
CA PHE A 142 9.03 -11.26 -9.50
C PHE A 142 8.34 -11.69 -10.80
N GLY A 143 9.11 -11.99 -11.83
CA GLY A 143 8.55 -12.27 -13.17
C GLY A 143 7.65 -11.14 -13.65
N GLU A 144 6.37 -11.46 -13.89
CA GLU A 144 5.32 -10.54 -14.34
C GLU A 144 4.58 -9.84 -13.18
N LEU A 145 4.94 -10.14 -11.92
CA LEU A 145 4.26 -9.65 -10.73
C LEU A 145 4.93 -8.38 -10.18
N PHE A 146 4.11 -7.35 -10.02
CA PHE A 146 4.48 -6.05 -9.46
C PHE A 146 3.59 -5.72 -8.28
N ALA A 147 4.16 -5.21 -7.20
CA ALA A 147 3.43 -4.87 -5.99
C ALA A 147 3.53 -3.36 -5.72
N PHE A 148 2.39 -2.68 -5.69
CA PHE A 148 2.29 -1.25 -5.43
C PHE A 148 1.41 -0.99 -4.20
N THR A 149 1.77 -0.03 -3.37
CA THR A 149 0.89 0.39 -2.28
C THR A 149 -0.48 0.82 -2.79
N LYS A 150 -1.55 0.49 -2.06
CA LYS A 150 -2.90 1.03 -2.34
C LYS A 150 -3.09 2.46 -1.85
N VAL A 151 -2.14 3.02 -1.14
CA VAL A 151 -2.26 4.36 -0.56
C VAL A 151 -1.92 5.42 -1.60
N CYS A 152 -2.93 6.19 -2.00
CA CYS A 152 -2.77 7.27 -2.97
C CYS A 152 -1.79 8.34 -2.45
N SER A 153 -0.85 8.73 -3.30
CA SER A 153 0.15 9.75 -2.98
C SER A 153 -0.40 11.18 -2.88
N HIS A 154 -1.67 11.40 -3.24
CA HIS A 154 -2.34 12.71 -3.07
C HIS A 154 -2.68 12.97 -1.60
N LEU A 155 -3.69 12.27 -1.04
CA LEU A 155 -4.18 12.45 0.33
C LEU A 155 -4.35 11.14 1.10
N GLY A 156 -3.79 10.03 0.62
CA GLY A 156 -3.81 8.76 1.35
C GLY A 156 -5.06 7.90 1.16
N CYS A 157 -5.97 8.27 0.27
CA CYS A 157 -7.12 7.43 -0.06
C CYS A 157 -6.68 6.09 -0.66
N PRO A 158 -7.46 5.00 -0.50
CA PRO A 158 -7.18 3.74 -1.17
C PRO A 158 -7.42 3.86 -2.69
N SER A 159 -6.37 3.59 -3.47
CA SER A 159 -6.45 3.45 -4.94
C SER A 159 -7.01 2.06 -5.24
N SER A 160 -8.34 1.92 -5.28
CA SER A 160 -9.01 0.62 -5.24
C SER A 160 -9.59 0.15 -6.57
N LEU A 161 -9.58 1.01 -7.59
CA LEU A 161 -10.09 0.65 -8.91
C LEU A 161 -8.93 0.35 -9.85
N TYR A 162 -9.07 -0.72 -10.63
CA TYR A 162 -8.06 -1.19 -11.56
C TYR A 162 -8.69 -1.56 -12.89
N GLU A 163 -8.15 -1.01 -13.98
CA GLU A 163 -8.57 -1.32 -15.34
C GLU A 163 -7.58 -2.30 -15.97
N GLN A 164 -8.02 -3.53 -16.12
CA GLN A 164 -7.20 -4.64 -16.59
C GLN A 164 -6.65 -4.46 -18.01
N GLN A 165 -7.38 -3.76 -18.89
CA GLN A 165 -7.03 -3.59 -20.29
C GLN A 165 -5.87 -2.63 -20.48
N THR A 166 -5.80 -1.59 -19.68
CA THR A 166 -4.82 -0.51 -19.79
C THR A 166 -3.82 -0.48 -18.63
N TYR A 167 -3.97 -1.37 -17.63
CA TYR A 167 -3.18 -1.39 -16.39
C TYR A 167 -3.23 -0.07 -15.60
N ARG A 168 -4.35 0.65 -15.71
CA ARG A 168 -4.57 1.88 -14.97
C ARG A 168 -5.12 1.60 -13.58
N ILE A 169 -4.53 2.26 -12.60
CA ILE A 169 -4.99 2.28 -11.22
C ILE A 169 -5.66 3.62 -10.99
N LEU A 170 -6.89 3.61 -10.46
CA LEU A 170 -7.67 4.82 -10.17
C LEU A 170 -7.91 4.97 -8.67
N CYS A 171 -7.60 6.14 -8.15
CA CYS A 171 -8.02 6.57 -6.83
C CYS A 171 -9.39 7.26 -6.92
N PRO A 172 -10.46 6.71 -6.31
CA PRO A 172 -11.81 7.24 -6.48
C PRO A 172 -12.06 8.58 -5.80
N CYS A 173 -11.25 8.95 -4.78
CA CYS A 173 -11.49 10.17 -4.01
C CYS A 173 -11.35 11.45 -4.84
N HIS A 174 -10.26 11.59 -5.58
CA HIS A 174 -9.98 12.79 -6.38
C HIS A 174 -9.52 12.41 -7.79
N GLN A 175 -9.83 11.20 -8.23
CA GLN A 175 -9.63 10.70 -9.60
C GLN A 175 -8.18 10.71 -10.09
N SER A 176 -7.20 10.63 -9.19
CA SER A 176 -5.82 10.40 -9.60
C SER A 176 -5.69 9.04 -10.29
N GLN A 177 -5.05 9.01 -11.46
CA GLN A 177 -4.79 7.80 -12.23
C GLN A 177 -3.29 7.53 -12.27
N PHE A 178 -2.95 6.24 -12.17
CA PHE A 178 -1.56 5.79 -12.19
C PHE A 178 -1.39 4.70 -13.24
N ASP A 179 -0.25 4.69 -13.91
CA ASP A 179 0.09 3.75 -14.96
C ASP A 179 1.01 2.65 -14.38
N ALA A 180 0.45 1.45 -14.18
CA ALA A 180 1.20 0.32 -13.61
C ALA A 180 2.32 -0.19 -14.52
N LEU A 181 2.23 0.01 -15.86
CA LEU A 181 3.30 -0.34 -16.79
C LEU A 181 4.52 0.58 -16.64
N HIS A 182 4.33 1.78 -16.08
CA HIS A 182 5.37 2.77 -15.87
C HIS A 182 5.54 3.06 -14.37
N PHE A 183 5.93 2.04 -13.58
CA PHE A 183 6.17 2.12 -12.13
C PHE A 183 5.08 2.86 -11.34
N ALA A 184 3.82 2.69 -11.73
CA ALA A 184 2.65 3.36 -11.16
C ALA A 184 2.80 4.89 -11.04
N ARG A 185 3.44 5.54 -12.04
CA ARG A 185 3.53 7.00 -12.10
C ARG A 185 2.13 7.60 -12.30
N PRO A 186 1.87 8.80 -11.75
CA PRO A 186 0.61 9.49 -11.99
C PRO A 186 0.56 9.95 -13.46
N ILE A 187 -0.60 9.75 -14.09
CA ILE A 187 -0.88 10.18 -15.47
C ILE A 187 -2.06 11.15 -15.56
N PHE A 188 -2.84 11.25 -14.49
CA PHE A 188 -3.96 12.17 -14.37
C PHE A 188 -4.29 12.44 -12.89
N GLY A 189 -4.89 13.62 -12.62
CA GLY A 189 -5.36 14.01 -11.30
C GLY A 189 -4.28 14.65 -10.42
N PRO A 190 -4.61 14.91 -9.14
CA PRO A 190 -3.78 15.72 -8.26
C PRO A 190 -2.61 14.98 -7.60
N ALA A 191 -2.45 13.67 -7.78
CA ALA A 191 -1.32 12.93 -7.23
C ALA A 191 0.00 13.38 -7.86
N ALA A 192 0.98 13.75 -7.05
CA ALA A 192 2.25 14.29 -7.52
C ALA A 192 3.36 13.24 -7.65
N ARG A 193 3.17 12.03 -7.10
CA ARG A 193 4.19 10.98 -7.05
C ARG A 193 3.62 9.63 -7.48
N ALA A 194 4.51 8.75 -7.98
CA ALA A 194 4.19 7.35 -8.19
C ALA A 194 3.72 6.69 -6.89
N LEU A 195 2.95 5.61 -7.01
CA LEU A 195 2.70 4.72 -5.88
C LEU A 195 4.00 3.99 -5.54
N ALA A 196 4.32 3.90 -4.25
CA ALA A 196 5.52 3.20 -3.82
C ALA A 196 5.44 1.71 -4.21
N GLN A 197 6.54 1.17 -4.74
CA GLN A 197 6.65 -0.23 -5.12
C GLN A 197 7.29 -1.03 -3.99
N LEU A 198 6.69 -2.19 -3.66
CA LEU A 198 7.22 -3.16 -2.72
C LEU A 198 8.04 -4.20 -3.49
N PRO A 199 9.28 -4.52 -3.08
CA PRO A 199 10.03 -5.61 -3.69
C PRO A 199 9.40 -6.97 -3.37
N VAL A 200 9.23 -7.80 -4.41
CA VAL A 200 8.56 -9.11 -4.33
C VAL A 200 9.50 -10.23 -4.76
N THR A 201 9.44 -11.35 -4.06
CA THR A 201 10.09 -12.61 -4.46
C THR A 201 9.22 -13.79 -4.03
N ILE A 202 9.71 -15.00 -4.19
CA ILE A 202 9.11 -16.22 -3.63
C ILE A 202 10.03 -16.82 -2.56
N ASP A 203 9.42 -17.52 -1.60
CA ASP A 203 10.15 -18.35 -0.65
C ASP A 203 10.50 -19.73 -1.23
N LYS A 204 11.13 -20.59 -0.42
CA LYS A 204 11.47 -21.96 -0.80
C LYS A 204 10.27 -22.85 -1.12
N ASP A 205 9.09 -22.51 -0.62
CA ASP A 205 7.85 -23.26 -0.79
C ASP A 205 6.98 -22.68 -1.94
N GLY A 206 7.49 -21.65 -2.64
CA GLY A 206 6.84 -21.00 -3.79
C GLY A 206 5.79 -19.97 -3.43
N TYR A 207 5.70 -19.53 -2.17
CA TYR A 207 4.80 -18.46 -1.76
C TYR A 207 5.42 -17.08 -2.01
N LEU A 208 4.58 -16.13 -2.38
CA LEU A 208 4.97 -14.72 -2.57
C LEU A 208 5.29 -14.06 -1.23
N VAL A 209 6.46 -13.45 -1.16
CA VAL A 209 6.96 -12.76 0.02
C VAL A 209 7.55 -11.40 -0.34
N ALA A 210 7.55 -10.49 0.61
CA ALA A 210 8.26 -9.23 0.46
C ALA A 210 9.78 -9.46 0.55
N ASN A 211 10.52 -8.97 -0.46
CA ASN A 211 11.99 -8.99 -0.49
C ASN A 211 12.57 -7.68 0.06
N GLY A 212 12.08 -7.22 1.18
CA GLY A 212 12.43 -5.96 1.81
C GLY A 212 11.22 -5.06 2.04
N ASN A 213 11.48 -3.84 2.50
CA ASN A 213 10.45 -2.83 2.71
C ASN A 213 10.34 -1.88 1.51
N PHE A 214 9.32 -1.03 1.50
CA PHE A 214 9.28 0.13 0.63
C PHE A 214 10.53 0.99 0.84
N ILE A 215 11.20 1.36 -0.23
CA ILE A 215 12.31 2.33 -0.20
C ILE A 215 11.81 3.76 -0.42
N GLU A 216 10.55 3.88 -0.82
CA GLU A 216 9.89 5.15 -1.02
C GLU A 216 8.76 5.31 -0.02
N PRO A 217 8.44 6.57 0.29
CA PRO A 217 7.37 6.87 1.21
C PRO A 217 6.00 6.42 0.69
N VAL A 218 5.22 5.78 1.57
CA VAL A 218 3.86 5.36 1.31
C VAL A 218 2.89 6.48 1.63
N GLY A 219 2.09 6.90 0.66
CA GLY A 219 1.05 7.91 0.83
C GLY A 219 1.49 9.34 0.50
N PRO A 220 0.79 10.37 1.03
CA PRO A 220 1.04 11.75 0.68
C PRO A 220 2.36 12.30 1.22
N ALA A 221 2.99 13.22 0.47
CA ALA A 221 4.28 13.80 0.81
C ALA A 221 4.32 14.52 2.17
N PHE A 222 3.20 15.07 2.60
CA PHE A 222 3.14 15.77 3.90
C PHE A 222 3.19 14.83 5.12
N TRP A 223 3.03 13.53 4.90
CA TRP A 223 3.21 12.55 5.97
C TRP A 223 4.69 12.34 6.36
N GLU A 224 5.61 12.84 5.54
CA GLU A 224 7.06 12.60 5.66
C GLU A 224 7.86 13.83 6.08
N ARG A 225 7.19 14.95 6.33
CA ARG A 225 7.91 16.18 6.69
C ARG A 225 8.74 15.95 7.96
N LYS A 226 10.07 16.05 7.79
CA LYS A 226 10.98 16.30 8.91
C LYS A 226 10.65 17.69 9.45
N SER A 227 10.46 17.80 10.74
CA SER A 227 10.36 19.08 11.44
C SER A 227 11.70 19.75 11.44
#